data_752095205d13228113e3cdf60f2d3f76
#
_entry.id   752095205d13228113e3cdf60f2d3f76
#
_cell.length_a   1.000
_cell.length_b   1.000
_cell.length_c   1.000
_cell.angle_alpha   90.00
_cell.angle_beta   90.00
_cell.angle_gamma   90.00
#
_symmetry.space_group_name_H-M   'P 1'
#
loop_
_entity.id
_entity.type
_entity.pdbx_description
1 polymer ?
#
loop_
_entity_poly.entity_id
_entity_poly.type
_entity_poly.pdbx_seq_one_letter_code
_entity_poly.pdbx_strand_id
1 'polypeptide(L)'
;MKILILCTGNSCRSQMAQGFLQSFDRRLDVYSAGTEPATKINQMAVEVMKKAGVDISHNKPKNADQYLNEEWDYVITVCDHANEVCPVFPGKVRNRLHMGFEDPSEAKGNYTEIINEFYRIRNDIRDEFYSLYESEIKKKIY
;
A
#
# COMPACT_ATOMS: atom_id res chain seq x y z
N MET A 1 14.51 7.24 4.14
CA MET A 1 14.32 5.87 3.62
C MET A 1 13.17 5.88 2.64
N LYS A 2 13.39 5.36 1.45
CA LYS A 2 12.41 5.34 0.36
C LYS A 2 11.77 3.97 0.24
N ILE A 3 10.44 3.93 0.27
CA ILE A 3 9.66 2.70 0.24
C ILE A 3 8.58 2.82 -0.83
N LEU A 4 8.51 1.82 -1.71
CA LEU A 4 7.47 1.72 -2.73
C LEU A 4 6.58 0.52 -2.44
N ILE A 5 5.27 0.76 -2.38
CA ILE A 5 4.28 -0.28 -2.16
C ILE A 5 3.52 -0.50 -3.47
N LEU A 6 3.49 -1.74 -3.94
CA LEU A 6 2.89 -2.11 -5.22
C LEU A 6 1.65 -2.97 -5.05
N CYS A 7 0.65 -2.67 -5.84
CA CYS A 7 -0.59 -3.40 -5.96
C CYS A 7 -0.95 -3.43 -7.45
N THR A 8 -2.06 -4.02 -7.84
CA THR A 8 -2.48 -4.01 -9.23
C THR A 8 -3.06 -2.64 -9.62
N GLY A 9 -4.15 -2.25 -8.99
CA GLY A 9 -4.87 -1.02 -9.34
C GLY A 9 -4.40 0.25 -8.65
N ASN A 10 -3.64 0.13 -7.57
CA ASN A 10 -3.22 1.26 -6.73
C ASN A 10 -4.40 2.14 -6.29
N SER A 11 -5.53 1.53 -6.03
CA SER A 11 -6.75 2.24 -5.64
C SER A 11 -7.21 1.93 -4.22
N CYS A 12 -6.75 0.85 -3.62
CA CYS A 12 -7.23 0.38 -2.33
C CYS A 12 -6.10 -0.09 -1.41
N ARG A 13 -5.64 -1.35 -1.55
CA ARG A 13 -4.68 -1.97 -0.61
C ARG A 13 -3.37 -1.21 -0.48
N SER A 14 -2.73 -0.87 -1.58
CA SER A 14 -1.45 -0.16 -1.55
C SER A 14 -1.60 1.28 -1.08
N GLN A 15 -2.74 1.92 -1.35
CA GLN A 15 -3.02 3.26 -0.85
C GLN A 15 -3.21 3.27 0.67
N MET A 16 -3.93 2.28 1.21
CA MET A 16 -4.09 2.15 2.66
C MET A 16 -2.75 1.85 3.34
N ALA A 17 -1.96 0.96 2.77
CA ALA A 17 -0.64 0.62 3.29
C ALA A 17 0.29 1.83 3.28
N GLN A 18 0.30 2.59 2.20
CA GLN A 18 1.08 3.83 2.11
C GLN A 18 0.68 4.80 3.21
N GLY A 19 -0.61 5.02 3.38
CA GLY A 19 -1.13 5.94 4.38
C GLY A 19 -0.69 5.56 5.79
N PHE A 20 -0.84 4.29 6.16
CA PHE A 20 -0.43 3.84 7.49
C PHE A 20 1.08 3.94 7.70
N LEU A 21 1.85 3.40 6.79
CA LEU A 21 3.30 3.37 6.95
C LEU A 21 3.87 4.80 7.06
N GLN A 22 3.41 5.71 6.21
CA GLN A 22 3.83 7.10 6.28
C GLN A 22 3.41 7.75 7.61
N SER A 23 2.24 7.37 8.14
CA SER A 23 1.76 7.92 9.40
C SER A 23 2.56 7.47 10.61
N PHE A 24 3.26 6.34 10.52
CA PHE A 24 4.05 5.82 11.63
C PHE A 24 5.35 6.61 11.84
N ASP A 25 5.90 7.18 10.77
CA ASP A 25 7.19 7.89 10.88
C ASP A 25 7.36 8.89 9.73
N ARG A 26 7.47 10.16 10.07
CA ARG A 26 7.63 11.24 9.08
C ARG A 26 8.97 11.21 8.36
N ARG A 27 9.94 10.49 8.87
CA ARG A 27 11.26 10.36 8.24
C ARG A 27 11.24 9.41 7.04
N LEU A 28 10.16 8.66 6.85
CA LEU A 28 9.99 7.79 5.71
C LEU A 28 9.46 8.58 4.51
N ASP A 29 9.89 8.17 3.31
CA ASP A 29 9.32 8.63 2.05
C ASP A 29 8.59 7.43 1.44
N VAL A 30 7.28 7.36 1.64
CA VAL A 30 6.47 6.21 1.23
C VAL A 30 5.66 6.56 -0.01
N TYR A 31 5.81 5.72 -1.03
CA TYR A 31 5.11 5.84 -2.31
C TYR A 31 4.32 4.58 -2.57
N SER A 32 3.30 4.68 -3.41
CA SER A 32 2.58 3.52 -3.90
C SER A 32 2.31 3.64 -5.39
N ALA A 33 2.16 2.51 -6.07
CA ALA A 33 1.87 2.47 -7.50
C ALA A 33 1.20 1.16 -7.85
N GLY A 34 0.68 1.10 -9.07
CA GLY A 34 0.03 -0.09 -9.60
C GLY A 34 0.66 -0.55 -10.90
N THR A 35 0.62 -1.86 -11.13
CA THR A 35 1.04 -2.45 -12.40
C THR A 35 0.01 -2.19 -13.49
N GLU A 36 -1.26 -2.03 -13.11
CA GLU A 36 -2.38 -1.69 -13.98
C GLU A 36 -3.26 -0.68 -13.24
N PRO A 37 -2.84 0.59 -13.13
CA PRO A 37 -3.50 1.55 -12.25
C PRO A 37 -4.94 1.85 -12.66
N ALA A 38 -5.82 1.92 -11.66
CA ALA A 38 -7.19 2.37 -11.82
C ALA A 38 -7.23 3.87 -12.14
N THR A 39 -8.41 4.37 -12.49
CA THR A 39 -8.54 5.80 -12.83
C THR A 39 -8.62 6.69 -11.60
N LYS A 40 -9.10 6.16 -10.48
CA LYS A 40 -9.22 6.93 -9.23
C LYS A 40 -9.11 6.02 -8.01
N ILE A 41 -8.83 6.64 -6.85
CA ILE A 41 -8.77 5.93 -5.59
C ILE A 41 -10.16 5.43 -5.17
N ASN A 42 -10.20 4.28 -4.49
CA ASN A 42 -11.44 3.70 -4.01
C ASN A 42 -12.02 4.54 -2.86
N GLN A 43 -13.28 4.97 -2.98
CA GLN A 43 -13.91 5.85 -2.01
C GLN A 43 -14.16 5.18 -0.65
N MET A 44 -14.42 3.88 -0.62
CA MET A 44 -14.55 3.17 0.65
C MET A 44 -13.22 3.07 1.38
N ALA A 45 -12.12 2.91 0.64
CA ALA A 45 -10.79 2.95 1.25
C ALA A 45 -10.53 4.33 1.87
N VAL A 46 -10.89 5.41 1.17
CA VAL A 46 -10.77 6.77 1.71
C VAL A 46 -11.57 6.91 3.00
N GLU A 47 -12.81 6.40 3.01
CA GLU A 47 -13.72 6.50 4.15
C GLU A 47 -13.17 5.77 5.39
N VAL A 48 -12.75 4.51 5.23
CA VAL A 48 -12.27 3.73 6.38
C VAL A 48 -10.93 4.23 6.88
N MET A 49 -10.08 4.77 6.01
CA MET A 49 -8.81 5.37 6.43
C MET A 49 -9.04 6.66 7.21
N LYS A 50 -10.00 7.46 6.78
CA LYS A 50 -10.37 8.68 7.51
C LYS A 50 -10.81 8.36 8.93
N LYS A 51 -11.58 7.29 9.11
CA LYS A 51 -12.00 6.83 10.43
C LYS A 51 -10.83 6.39 11.31
N ALA A 52 -9.73 5.98 10.70
CA ALA A 52 -8.50 5.65 11.41
C ALA A 52 -7.57 6.86 11.60
N GLY A 53 -8.01 8.05 11.19
CA GLY A 53 -7.22 9.27 11.33
C GLY A 53 -6.20 9.50 10.23
N VAL A 54 -6.30 8.79 9.11
CA VAL A 54 -5.36 8.90 7.99
C VAL A 54 -6.11 9.34 6.74
N ASP A 55 -5.77 10.51 6.23
CA ASP A 55 -6.42 11.07 5.03
C ASP A 55 -5.64 10.68 3.77
N ILE A 56 -6.25 9.84 2.93
CA ILE A 56 -5.69 9.47 1.63
C ILE A 56 -6.53 10.03 0.46
N SER A 57 -7.46 10.95 0.74
CA SER A 57 -8.40 11.47 -0.26
C SER A 57 -7.72 12.23 -1.40
N HIS A 58 -6.52 12.75 -1.19
CA HIS A 58 -5.76 13.50 -2.21
C HIS A 58 -4.91 12.61 -3.10
N ASN A 59 -4.77 11.35 -2.73
CA ASN A 59 -3.91 10.43 -3.47
C ASN A 59 -4.59 9.99 -4.77
N LYS A 60 -3.75 9.63 -5.75
CA LYS A 60 -4.21 9.15 -7.06
C LYS A 60 -3.48 7.86 -7.39
N PRO A 61 -4.13 6.94 -8.12
CA PRO A 61 -3.42 5.79 -8.66
C PRO A 61 -2.30 6.24 -9.60
N LYS A 62 -1.15 5.56 -9.50
CA LYS A 62 0.04 5.87 -10.29
C LYS A 62 0.57 4.60 -10.92
N ASN A 63 1.18 4.72 -12.09
CA ASN A 63 1.79 3.59 -12.78
C ASN A 63 3.17 3.30 -12.19
N ALA A 64 3.43 2.03 -11.91
CA ALA A 64 4.71 1.57 -11.37
C ALA A 64 5.90 1.94 -12.28
N ASP A 65 5.66 2.07 -13.60
CA ASP A 65 6.72 2.39 -14.56
C ASP A 65 7.43 3.71 -14.25
N GLN A 66 6.74 4.67 -13.63
CA GLN A 66 7.36 5.96 -13.31
C GLN A 66 8.40 5.87 -12.20
N TYR A 67 8.47 4.73 -11.49
CA TYR A 67 9.38 4.54 -10.37
C TYR A 67 10.50 3.53 -10.62
N LEU A 68 10.55 2.93 -11.82
CA LEU A 68 11.47 1.84 -12.10
C LEU A 68 12.95 2.22 -12.01
N ASN A 69 13.29 3.45 -12.33
CA ASN A 69 14.68 3.90 -12.38
C ASN A 69 15.17 4.54 -11.07
N GLU A 70 14.32 4.60 -10.06
CA GLU A 70 14.70 5.14 -8.77
C GLU A 70 15.29 4.05 -7.87
N GLU A 71 16.05 4.47 -6.87
CA GLU A 71 16.59 3.56 -5.86
C GLU A 71 15.59 3.43 -4.72
N TRP A 72 15.39 2.20 -4.25
CA TRP A 72 14.44 1.91 -3.19
C TRP A 72 15.08 1.13 -2.05
N ASP A 73 14.80 1.52 -0.83
CA ASP A 73 15.18 0.74 0.35
C ASP A 73 14.27 -0.49 0.49
N TYR A 74 12.99 -0.34 0.16
CA TYR A 74 12.02 -1.42 0.13
C TYR A 74 11.10 -1.30 -1.09
N VAL A 75 10.83 -2.44 -1.71
CA VAL A 75 9.71 -2.60 -2.64
C VAL A 75 8.83 -3.71 -2.07
N ILE A 76 7.58 -3.36 -1.73
CA ILE A 76 6.66 -4.25 -1.04
C ILE A 76 5.42 -4.46 -1.92
N THR A 77 5.15 -5.70 -2.32
CA THR A 77 3.92 -6.04 -3.04
C THR A 77 2.85 -6.45 -2.02
N VAL A 78 1.61 -5.99 -2.20
CA VAL A 78 0.52 -6.24 -1.27
C VAL A 78 -0.64 -7.03 -1.88
N CYS A 79 -0.50 -7.45 -3.11
CA CYS A 79 -1.43 -8.41 -3.74
C CYS A 79 -0.63 -9.42 -4.55
N ASP A 80 -1.20 -10.62 -4.72
CA ASP A 80 -0.49 -11.71 -5.38
C ASP A 80 -0.19 -11.40 -6.84
N HIS A 81 -1.14 -10.79 -7.55
CA HIS A 81 -0.92 -10.43 -8.96
C HIS A 81 0.27 -9.49 -9.13
N ALA A 82 0.39 -8.45 -8.29
CA ALA A 82 1.52 -7.52 -8.36
C ALA A 82 2.84 -8.24 -8.05
N ASN A 83 2.82 -9.23 -7.18
CA ASN A 83 4.00 -10.03 -6.87
C ASN A 83 4.42 -10.87 -8.08
N GLU A 84 3.45 -11.44 -8.80
CA GLU A 84 3.72 -12.27 -9.99
C GLU A 84 4.25 -11.46 -11.18
N VAL A 85 3.72 -10.25 -11.36
CA VAL A 85 4.06 -9.39 -12.50
C VAL A 85 4.94 -8.21 -12.11
N CYS A 86 5.59 -8.30 -10.95
CA CYS A 86 6.43 -7.21 -10.47
C CYS A 86 7.50 -6.85 -11.51
N PRO A 87 7.55 -5.59 -11.95
CA PRO A 87 8.51 -5.22 -12.98
C PRO A 87 9.94 -5.32 -12.49
N VAL A 88 10.86 -5.44 -13.42
CA VAL A 88 12.29 -5.37 -13.11
C VAL A 88 12.65 -3.92 -12.82
N PHE A 89 13.29 -3.70 -11.68
CA PHE A 89 13.81 -2.39 -11.31
C PHE A 89 15.29 -2.32 -11.70
N PRO A 90 15.65 -1.62 -12.80
CA PRO A 90 17.06 -1.42 -13.12
C PRO A 90 17.79 -0.60 -12.08
N GLY A 91 17.07 0.22 -11.32
CA GLY A 91 17.60 0.89 -10.14
C GLY A 91 17.82 -0.11 -9.00
N LYS A 92 18.52 0.34 -7.97
CA LYS A 92 18.85 -0.49 -6.83
C LYS A 92 17.65 -0.68 -5.90
N VAL A 93 17.32 -1.93 -5.59
CA VAL A 93 16.32 -2.27 -4.57
C VAL A 93 17.02 -3.07 -3.47
N ARG A 94 17.05 -2.55 -2.26
CA ARG A 94 17.75 -3.18 -1.14
C ARG A 94 16.99 -4.34 -0.53
N ASN A 95 15.67 -4.20 -0.41
CA ASN A 95 14.80 -5.23 0.18
C ASN A 95 13.53 -5.39 -0.64
N ARG A 96 13.16 -6.63 -0.93
CA ARG A 96 11.92 -6.96 -1.61
C ARG A 96 11.08 -7.82 -0.68
N LEU A 97 9.83 -7.42 -0.45
CA LEU A 97 8.91 -8.15 0.41
C LEU A 97 7.58 -8.35 -0.30
N HIS A 98 6.91 -9.44 0.05
CA HIS A 98 5.53 -9.66 -0.35
C HIS A 98 4.67 -9.83 0.90
N MET A 99 3.65 -8.98 1.04
CA MET A 99 2.71 -9.00 2.16
C MET A 99 1.31 -9.00 1.56
N GLY A 100 0.80 -10.19 1.21
CA GLY A 100 -0.49 -10.31 0.52
C GLY A 100 -1.68 -10.03 1.41
N PHE A 101 -2.66 -9.30 0.86
CA PHE A 101 -3.93 -9.00 1.52
C PHE A 101 -5.08 -9.29 0.56
N GLU A 102 -6.21 -9.73 1.10
CA GLU A 102 -7.43 -9.88 0.32
C GLU A 102 -7.88 -8.54 -0.24
N ASP A 103 -8.52 -8.57 -1.42
CA ASP A 103 -9.03 -7.36 -2.06
C ASP A 103 -10.43 -7.04 -1.53
N PRO A 104 -10.61 -6.00 -0.70
CA PRO A 104 -11.93 -5.67 -0.17
C PRO A 104 -12.88 -5.15 -1.23
N SER A 105 -12.37 -4.68 -2.38
CA SER A 105 -13.23 -4.19 -3.47
C SER A 105 -14.01 -5.33 -4.14
N GLU A 106 -13.63 -6.58 -3.91
CA GLU A 106 -14.35 -7.75 -4.42
C GLU A 106 -15.48 -8.20 -3.48
N ALA A 107 -15.62 -7.57 -2.31
CA ALA A 107 -16.68 -7.93 -1.36
C ALA A 107 -18.06 -7.71 -1.96
N LYS A 108 -18.97 -8.61 -1.64
CA LYS A 108 -20.35 -8.59 -2.13
C LYS A 108 -21.34 -8.55 -0.98
N GLY A 109 -22.53 -8.01 -1.25
CA GLY A 109 -23.57 -7.89 -0.25
C GLY A 109 -24.11 -6.48 -0.18
N ASN A 110 -24.74 -6.12 0.92
CA ASN A 110 -25.21 -4.75 1.13
C ASN A 110 -24.07 -3.85 1.57
N TYR A 111 -24.34 -2.55 1.69
CA TYR A 111 -23.31 -1.57 2.08
C TYR A 111 -22.63 -1.94 3.39
N THR A 112 -23.39 -2.35 4.40
CA THR A 112 -22.83 -2.70 5.71
C THR A 112 -21.88 -3.88 5.62
N GLU A 113 -22.25 -4.91 4.87
CA GLU A 113 -21.38 -6.08 4.67
C GLU A 113 -20.10 -5.71 3.94
N ILE A 114 -20.22 -4.90 2.89
CA ILE A 114 -19.06 -4.47 2.10
C ILE A 114 -18.13 -3.59 2.92
N ILE A 115 -18.66 -2.57 3.61
CA ILE A 115 -17.83 -1.65 4.39
C ILE A 115 -17.12 -2.38 5.55
N ASN A 116 -17.77 -3.39 6.14
CA ASN A 116 -17.14 -4.19 7.19
C ASN A 116 -15.92 -4.95 6.68
N GLU A 117 -15.96 -5.43 5.43
CA GLU A 117 -14.79 -6.05 4.80
C GLU A 117 -13.65 -5.04 4.63
N PHE A 118 -13.96 -3.80 4.25
CA PHE A 118 -12.96 -2.75 4.17
C PHE A 118 -12.33 -2.47 5.54
N TYR A 119 -13.13 -2.43 6.59
CA TYR A 119 -12.61 -2.26 7.96
C TYR A 119 -11.71 -3.42 8.36
N ARG A 120 -12.10 -4.65 8.05
CA ARG A 120 -11.32 -5.84 8.38
C ARG A 120 -9.95 -5.81 7.70
N ILE A 121 -9.94 -5.58 6.38
CA ILE A 121 -8.69 -5.54 5.60
C ILE A 121 -7.83 -4.34 6.03
N ARG A 122 -8.45 -3.17 6.26
CA ARG A 122 -7.74 -2.01 6.78
C ARG A 122 -6.98 -2.35 8.07
N ASN A 123 -7.64 -3.03 9.00
CA ASN A 123 -7.02 -3.39 10.26
C ASN A 123 -5.87 -4.39 10.09
N ASP A 124 -6.03 -5.35 9.19
CA ASP A 124 -4.97 -6.31 8.86
C ASP A 124 -3.75 -5.59 8.28
N ILE A 125 -3.97 -4.68 7.35
CA ILE A 125 -2.90 -3.89 6.74
C ILE A 125 -2.18 -3.06 7.80
N ARG A 126 -2.94 -2.36 8.64
CA ARG A 126 -2.38 -1.55 9.72
C ARG A 126 -1.47 -2.40 10.63
N ASP A 127 -2.00 -3.53 11.08
CA ASP A 127 -1.31 -4.35 12.08
C ASP A 127 -0.03 -4.99 11.51
N GLU A 128 -0.09 -5.50 10.27
CA GLU A 128 1.08 -6.11 9.65
C GLU A 128 2.14 -5.08 9.26
N PHE A 129 1.74 -3.91 8.77
CA PHE A 129 2.70 -2.85 8.46
C PHE A 129 3.28 -2.21 9.72
N TYR A 130 2.51 -2.12 10.79
CA TYR A 130 3.05 -1.65 12.05
C TYR A 130 4.09 -2.64 12.62
N SER A 131 3.82 -3.93 12.52
CA SER A 131 4.76 -4.97 12.92
C SER A 131 6.06 -4.89 12.10
N LEU A 132 5.95 -4.71 10.79
CA LEU A 132 7.12 -4.53 9.92
C LEU A 132 7.90 -3.27 10.31
N TYR A 133 7.21 -2.18 10.57
CA TYR A 133 7.84 -0.93 10.98
C TYR A 133 8.61 -1.10 12.28
N GLU A 134 7.98 -1.64 13.32
CA GLU A 134 8.60 -1.80 14.65
C GLU A 134 9.77 -2.79 14.64
N SER A 135 9.60 -3.93 13.95
CA SER A 135 10.60 -5.00 14.00
C SER A 135 11.78 -4.79 13.07
N GLU A 136 11.61 -4.00 12.02
CA GLU A 136 12.62 -3.92 10.96
C GLU A 136 12.92 -2.48 10.51
N ILE A 137 11.91 -1.76 10.01
CA ILE A 137 12.14 -0.46 9.36
C ILE A 137 12.69 0.57 10.34
N LYS A 138 12.06 0.70 11.50
CA LYS A 138 12.43 1.67 12.54
C LYS A 138 13.90 1.55 12.93
N LYS A 139 14.42 0.33 12.98
CA LYS A 139 15.79 0.05 13.36
C LYS A 139 16.83 0.48 12.32
N LYS A 140 16.38 0.70 11.08
CA LYS A 140 17.25 1.05 9.96
C LYS A 140 17.25 2.55 9.63
N ILE A 141 16.42 3.33 10.31
CA ILE A 141 16.29 4.78 10.06
C ILE A 141 17.30 5.53 10.95
N TYR A 142 18.45 5.78 10.42
CA TYR A 142 19.46 6.61 11.10
C TYR A 142 20.34 7.31 10.09
#